data_da56c6efff16533b1f4a1a60ba0984c1
#
_entry.id   da56c6efff16533b1f4a1a60ba0984c1
#
_cell.length_a   1.000
_cell.length_b   1.000
_cell.length_c   1.000
_cell.angle_alpha   90.00
_cell.angle_beta   90.00
_cell.angle_gamma   90.00
#
_symmetry.space_group_name_H-M   'P 1'
#
loop_
_entity.id
_entity.type
_entity.pdbx_description
1 polymer ?
#
loop_
_entity_poly.entity_id
_entity_poly.type
_entity_poly.pdbx_seq_one_letter_code
_entity_poly.pdbx_strand_id
1 'polypeptide(L)'
;MSKKNIFIIGSGFSSLSAACYLAKNGYKVTVLEKNSSLGGRARQLKKQGFTFDMGPSWYWMPDVFEKFFSDFNRRRSDYFELKKLNPAYKVFFGNNDTISIEDSMEKIKKTFEKEEAGSSVVLESFINEAKSNYELAVKKMLYEMPGISPIELVNSQTIRKVFSFITNIRKEVRKKFKSHRLRLILEFPVLFLGAKSSNTPGFYNFMNFADFGLGTWQPKNGFFDLVKGMIKLGKSLGVNYKTNMSVDSIKLKGNIVKGININGKFFSCDLIISGADYAHTESLLPKIYRQYSQKYWGKKTWAPSSLLFYVGFDTKIPKVEHHNLFFDTNFDDHAQDIYDEPKWPSDPLFYANFTSKTFTKTAPDGYENGFFLIPIATNLKDTNEIRDHY
;
A
#
# COMPACT_ATOMS: atom_id res chain seq x y z
N MET A 1 26.74 -17.77 -23.94
CA MET A 1 27.06 -17.19 -22.60
C MET A 1 26.15 -17.86 -21.57
N SER A 2 26.70 -18.31 -20.42
CA SER A 2 25.86 -18.89 -19.35
C SER A 2 24.93 -17.81 -18.81
N LYS A 3 23.66 -18.18 -18.57
CA LYS A 3 22.68 -17.25 -17.98
C LYS A 3 23.11 -16.83 -16.58
N LYS A 4 23.21 -15.52 -16.32
CA LYS A 4 23.55 -15.00 -14.97
C LYS A 4 22.53 -15.51 -13.94
N ASN A 5 23.07 -15.95 -12.81
CA ASN A 5 22.29 -16.40 -11.64
C ASN A 5 22.01 -15.23 -10.72
N ILE A 6 20.73 -14.89 -10.53
CA ILE A 6 20.29 -13.74 -9.74
C ILE A 6 19.51 -14.22 -8.51
N PHE A 7 19.91 -13.75 -7.33
CA PHE A 7 19.11 -13.90 -6.12
C PHE A 7 18.33 -12.62 -5.82
N ILE A 8 17.07 -12.79 -5.46
CA ILE A 8 16.20 -11.69 -5.00
C ILE A 8 15.86 -11.93 -3.53
N ILE A 9 16.21 -10.97 -2.68
CA ILE A 9 15.95 -11.03 -1.23
C ILE A 9 14.58 -10.45 -0.93
N GLY A 10 13.71 -11.25 -0.29
CA GLY A 10 12.32 -10.92 -0.01
C GLY A 10 11.38 -11.27 -1.17
N SER A 11 10.08 -11.37 -0.88
CA SER A 11 9.03 -11.76 -1.84
C SER A 11 7.83 -10.81 -1.84
N GLY A 12 8.05 -9.52 -1.52
CA GLY A 12 7.04 -8.47 -1.69
C GLY A 12 6.76 -8.16 -3.17
N PHE A 13 5.81 -7.28 -3.45
CA PHE A 13 5.40 -6.94 -4.83
C PHE A 13 6.57 -6.51 -5.71
N SER A 14 7.48 -5.68 -5.20
CA SER A 14 8.66 -5.24 -5.95
C SER A 14 9.56 -6.41 -6.36
N SER A 15 9.81 -7.34 -5.44
CA SER A 15 10.60 -8.55 -5.69
C SER A 15 9.94 -9.48 -6.68
N LEU A 16 8.62 -9.73 -6.52
CA LEU A 16 7.85 -10.59 -7.42
C LEU A 16 7.82 -10.00 -8.84
N SER A 17 7.65 -8.68 -8.96
CA SER A 17 7.69 -7.98 -10.23
C SER A 17 9.07 -8.08 -10.86
N ALA A 18 10.13 -7.69 -10.14
CA ALA A 18 11.52 -7.78 -10.62
C ALA A 18 11.88 -9.20 -11.09
N ALA A 19 11.44 -10.22 -10.33
CA ALA A 19 11.68 -11.62 -10.69
C ALA A 19 11.07 -11.98 -12.06
N CYS A 20 9.83 -11.54 -12.31
CA CYS A 20 9.16 -11.79 -13.58
C CYS A 20 9.87 -11.10 -14.75
N TYR A 21 10.23 -9.81 -14.62
CA TYR A 21 10.93 -9.08 -15.69
C TYR A 21 12.32 -9.64 -15.97
N LEU A 22 13.07 -10.02 -14.94
CA LEU A 22 14.40 -10.63 -15.12
C LEU A 22 14.31 -12.00 -15.79
N ALA A 23 13.36 -12.85 -15.36
CA ALA A 23 13.15 -14.15 -15.97
C ALA A 23 12.70 -14.04 -17.44
N LYS A 24 11.81 -13.07 -17.77
CA LYS A 24 11.44 -12.76 -19.16
C LYS A 24 12.66 -12.40 -20.01
N ASN A 25 13.66 -11.71 -19.44
CA ASN A 25 14.90 -11.36 -20.11
C ASN A 25 15.96 -12.48 -20.06
N GLY A 26 15.59 -13.70 -19.69
CA GLY A 26 16.42 -14.89 -19.79
C GLY A 26 17.38 -15.13 -18.63
N TYR A 27 17.31 -14.36 -17.53
CA TYR A 27 18.11 -14.61 -16.35
C TYR A 27 17.61 -15.82 -15.55
N LYS A 28 18.51 -16.49 -14.83
CA LYS A 28 18.15 -17.52 -13.85
C LYS A 28 17.87 -16.86 -12.52
N VAL A 29 16.59 -16.81 -12.13
CA VAL A 29 16.14 -16.05 -10.95
C VAL A 29 15.68 -16.98 -9.83
N THR A 30 16.16 -16.71 -8.61
CA THR A 30 15.68 -17.34 -7.38
C THR A 30 15.28 -16.27 -6.38
N VAL A 31 14.03 -16.29 -5.94
CA VAL A 31 13.50 -15.44 -4.87
C VAL A 31 13.63 -16.17 -3.54
N LEU A 32 14.19 -15.47 -2.54
CA LEU A 32 14.46 -15.98 -1.20
C LEU A 32 13.61 -15.24 -0.19
N GLU A 33 12.73 -15.95 0.49
CA GLU A 33 11.81 -15.39 1.48
C GLU A 33 12.13 -15.98 2.87
N LYS A 34 12.26 -15.11 3.88
CA LYS A 34 12.54 -15.55 5.27
C LYS A 34 11.38 -16.27 5.92
N ASN A 35 10.14 -15.91 5.57
CA ASN A 35 8.93 -16.50 6.13
C ASN A 35 8.56 -17.82 5.42
N SER A 36 7.63 -18.55 5.98
CA SER A 36 7.06 -19.77 5.39
C SER A 36 6.13 -19.50 4.20
N SER A 37 5.66 -18.25 4.02
CA SER A 37 4.79 -17.83 2.92
C SER A 37 5.39 -16.67 2.15
N LEU A 38 5.18 -16.67 0.82
CA LEU A 38 5.54 -15.56 -0.07
C LEU A 38 4.53 -14.40 0.07
N GLY A 39 4.91 -13.19 -0.42
CA GLY A 39 4.02 -12.03 -0.51
C GLY A 39 4.45 -10.84 0.35
N GLY A 40 5.49 -10.99 1.16
CA GLY A 40 5.97 -9.92 2.03
C GLY A 40 4.90 -9.45 3.02
N ARG A 41 4.48 -8.18 2.93
CA ARG A 41 3.40 -7.63 3.77
C ARG A 41 2.01 -8.04 3.29
N ALA A 42 1.84 -8.47 2.02
CA ALA A 42 0.56 -8.92 1.46
C ALA A 42 0.34 -10.42 1.67
N ARG A 43 0.54 -10.90 2.90
CA ARG A 43 0.29 -12.28 3.32
C ARG A 43 -1.17 -12.48 3.73
N GLN A 44 -1.56 -13.72 3.90
CA GLN A 44 -2.90 -14.10 4.33
C GLN A 44 -2.81 -14.96 5.60
N LEU A 45 -3.63 -14.65 6.58
CA LEU A 45 -3.84 -15.46 7.79
C LEU A 45 -5.11 -16.29 7.60
N LYS A 46 -5.00 -17.61 7.86
CA LYS A 46 -6.15 -18.50 7.95
C LYS A 46 -6.16 -19.16 9.33
N LYS A 47 -7.24 -18.97 10.06
CA LYS A 47 -7.39 -19.52 11.40
C LYS A 47 -8.86 -19.78 11.70
N GLN A 48 -9.19 -20.97 12.21
CA GLN A 48 -10.54 -21.35 12.68
C GLN A 48 -11.65 -21.08 11.63
N GLY A 49 -11.39 -21.33 10.34
CA GLY A 49 -12.35 -21.10 9.25
C GLY A 49 -12.37 -19.66 8.72
N PHE A 50 -11.73 -18.72 9.42
CA PHE A 50 -11.61 -17.32 8.97
C PHE A 50 -10.38 -17.13 8.06
N THR A 51 -10.53 -16.19 7.13
CA THR A 51 -9.43 -15.76 6.24
C THR A 51 -9.29 -14.24 6.33
N PHE A 52 -8.06 -13.77 6.60
CA PHE A 52 -7.72 -12.35 6.70
C PHE A 52 -6.56 -12.01 5.79
N ASP A 53 -6.65 -10.91 5.06
CA ASP A 53 -5.49 -10.29 4.43
C ASP A 53 -4.69 -9.53 5.49
N MET A 54 -3.36 -9.78 5.58
CA MET A 54 -2.53 -9.31 6.70
C MET A 54 -1.90 -7.93 6.49
N GLY A 55 -2.26 -7.22 5.46
CA GLY A 55 -1.64 -5.94 5.16
C GLY A 55 -2.51 -5.12 4.22
N PRO A 56 -2.10 -4.94 2.95
CA PRO A 56 -2.89 -4.15 2.01
C PRO A 56 -4.26 -4.78 1.81
N SER A 57 -5.28 -3.95 1.92
CA SER A 57 -6.69 -4.33 1.78
C SER A 57 -7.43 -3.49 0.74
N TRP A 58 -6.86 -2.34 0.34
CA TRP A 58 -7.42 -1.44 -0.67
C TRP A 58 -6.78 -1.70 -2.03
N TYR A 59 -7.57 -2.17 -2.99
CA TYR A 59 -7.11 -2.39 -4.36
C TYR A 59 -7.50 -1.18 -5.22
N TRP A 60 -6.66 -0.17 -5.18
CA TRP A 60 -6.71 0.99 -6.07
C TRP A 60 -5.76 0.83 -7.25
N MET A 61 -5.89 1.71 -8.25
CA MET A 61 -5.04 1.73 -9.45
C MET A 61 -4.99 0.38 -10.18
N PRO A 62 -6.14 -0.21 -10.55
CA PRO A 62 -6.18 -1.51 -11.22
C PRO A 62 -5.38 -1.52 -12.52
N ASP A 63 -5.27 -0.40 -13.22
CA ASP A 63 -4.52 -0.22 -14.46
C ASP A 63 -3.01 -0.49 -14.28
N VAL A 64 -2.42 -0.22 -13.12
CA VAL A 64 -1.02 -0.54 -12.82
C VAL A 64 -0.79 -2.05 -12.83
N PHE A 65 -1.71 -2.81 -12.24
CA PHE A 65 -1.63 -4.28 -12.23
C PHE A 65 -2.00 -4.88 -13.60
N GLU A 66 -2.98 -4.31 -14.29
CA GLU A 66 -3.29 -4.72 -15.67
C GLU A 66 -2.06 -4.54 -16.58
N LYS A 67 -1.37 -3.38 -16.46
CA LYS A 67 -0.13 -3.14 -17.18
C LYS A 67 0.94 -4.20 -16.86
N PHE A 68 1.14 -4.52 -15.57
CA PHE A 68 2.10 -5.55 -15.18
C PHE A 68 1.87 -6.87 -15.92
N PHE A 69 0.63 -7.39 -15.94
CA PHE A 69 0.33 -8.64 -16.64
C PHE A 69 0.44 -8.49 -18.16
N SER A 70 0.03 -7.36 -18.72
CA SER A 70 0.09 -7.09 -20.16
C SER A 70 1.52 -7.05 -20.69
N ASP A 71 2.50 -6.59 -19.90
CA ASP A 71 3.92 -6.61 -20.26
C ASP A 71 4.47 -8.03 -20.49
N PHE A 72 3.74 -9.06 -20.05
CA PHE A 72 4.02 -10.47 -20.29
C PHE A 72 3.09 -11.12 -21.31
N ASN A 73 2.31 -10.33 -22.06
CA ASN A 73 1.26 -10.80 -22.97
C ASN A 73 0.23 -11.69 -22.25
N ARG A 74 -0.16 -11.29 -21.04
CA ARG A 74 -1.16 -11.95 -20.20
C ARG A 74 -2.20 -10.94 -19.75
N ARG A 75 -3.41 -11.43 -19.43
CA ARG A 75 -4.45 -10.61 -18.79
C ARG A 75 -4.47 -10.91 -17.29
N ARG A 76 -4.64 -9.90 -16.44
CA ARG A 76 -4.82 -10.10 -15.00
C ARG A 76 -5.96 -11.10 -14.71
N SER A 77 -7.05 -11.06 -15.50
CA SER A 77 -8.21 -11.95 -15.34
C SER A 77 -7.88 -13.43 -15.53
N ASP A 78 -6.75 -13.81 -16.18
CA ASP A 78 -6.31 -15.18 -16.30
C ASP A 78 -5.73 -15.73 -14.97
N TYR A 79 -5.54 -14.88 -13.99
CA TYR A 79 -4.91 -15.20 -12.71
C TYR A 79 -5.86 -15.03 -11.52
N PHE A 80 -6.69 -13.99 -11.50
CA PHE A 80 -7.69 -13.77 -10.46
C PHE A 80 -8.81 -12.83 -10.92
N GLU A 81 -9.96 -12.94 -10.25
CA GLU A 81 -11.13 -12.10 -10.50
C GLU A 81 -11.09 -10.88 -9.58
N LEU A 82 -11.50 -9.72 -10.12
CA LEU A 82 -11.74 -8.49 -9.37
C LEU A 82 -13.22 -8.17 -9.33
N LYS A 83 -13.69 -7.73 -8.17
CA LYS A 83 -15.02 -7.17 -7.97
C LYS A 83 -14.87 -5.70 -7.59
N LYS A 84 -15.57 -4.80 -8.30
CA LYS A 84 -15.71 -3.41 -7.87
C LYS A 84 -16.64 -3.36 -6.68
N LEU A 85 -16.26 -2.66 -5.63
CA LEU A 85 -17.05 -2.54 -4.41
C LEU A 85 -18.11 -1.45 -4.55
N ASN A 86 -19.30 -1.72 -4.04
CA ASN A 86 -20.40 -0.76 -3.98
C ASN A 86 -21.22 -1.00 -2.69
N PRO A 87 -21.18 -0.05 -1.71
CA PRO A 87 -20.36 1.14 -1.73
C PRO A 87 -18.86 0.80 -1.70
N ALA A 88 -18.02 1.72 -2.19
CA ALA A 88 -16.58 1.58 -2.13
C ALA A 88 -16.10 1.50 -0.67
N TYR A 89 -16.64 2.39 0.17
CA TYR A 89 -16.40 2.40 1.62
C TYR A 89 -17.44 3.27 2.33
N LYS A 90 -17.47 3.15 3.65
CA LYS A 90 -18.31 3.95 4.54
C LYS A 90 -17.44 4.69 5.56
N VAL A 91 -17.76 5.96 5.80
CA VAL A 91 -17.08 6.79 6.79
C VAL A 91 -18.05 7.09 7.93
N PHE A 92 -17.60 6.88 9.15
CA PHE A 92 -18.31 7.15 10.39
C PHE A 92 -17.72 8.39 11.05
N PHE A 93 -18.57 9.37 11.35
CA PHE A 93 -18.23 10.60 12.07
C PHE A 93 -18.88 10.64 13.46
N GLY A 94 -19.50 9.54 13.85
CA GLY A 94 -20.23 9.32 15.11
C GLY A 94 -21.25 8.20 14.94
N ASN A 95 -21.97 7.86 16.00
CA ASN A 95 -22.86 6.67 16.08
C ASN A 95 -23.89 6.54 14.96
N ASN A 96 -24.49 7.63 14.49
CA ASN A 96 -25.47 7.62 13.40
C ASN A 96 -25.10 8.63 12.31
N ASP A 97 -23.92 9.20 12.35
CA ASP A 97 -23.43 10.17 11.39
C ASP A 97 -22.46 9.46 10.43
N THR A 98 -22.93 9.13 9.23
CA THR A 98 -22.16 8.36 8.27
C THR A 98 -22.32 8.89 6.85
N ILE A 99 -21.25 8.76 6.05
CA ILE A 99 -21.27 8.99 4.60
C ILE A 99 -20.78 7.72 3.90
N SER A 100 -21.55 7.21 2.95
CA SER A 100 -21.11 6.14 2.05
C SER A 100 -20.58 6.72 0.75
N ILE A 101 -19.39 6.24 0.34
CA ILE A 101 -18.80 6.57 -0.95
C ILE A 101 -19.13 5.43 -1.91
N GLU A 102 -19.90 5.78 -2.93
CA GLU A 102 -20.44 4.84 -3.92
C GLU A 102 -19.40 4.49 -5.01
N ASP A 103 -19.79 3.60 -5.91
CA ASP A 103 -18.92 3.04 -6.96
C ASP A 103 -18.78 3.91 -8.22
N SER A 104 -19.53 5.00 -8.34
CA SER A 104 -19.53 5.84 -9.52
C SER A 104 -19.46 7.33 -9.19
N MET A 105 -18.78 8.08 -10.05
CA MET A 105 -18.62 9.52 -9.90
C MET A 105 -19.97 10.27 -9.84
N GLU A 106 -20.98 9.79 -10.57
CA GLU A 106 -22.33 10.38 -10.54
C GLU A 106 -22.94 10.27 -9.14
N LYS A 107 -22.88 9.09 -8.52
CA LYS A 107 -23.41 8.87 -7.18
C LYS A 107 -22.61 9.64 -6.12
N ILE A 108 -21.28 9.65 -6.24
CA ILE A 108 -20.40 10.42 -5.34
C ILE A 108 -20.75 11.91 -5.40
N LYS A 109 -20.94 12.48 -6.61
CA LYS A 109 -21.38 13.87 -6.80
C LYS A 109 -22.70 14.16 -6.09
N LYS A 110 -23.68 13.24 -6.16
CA LYS A 110 -24.97 13.38 -5.43
C LYS A 110 -24.77 13.39 -3.91
N THR A 111 -23.90 12.53 -3.40
CA THR A 111 -23.55 12.49 -1.97
C THR A 111 -22.89 13.80 -1.51
N PHE A 112 -21.94 14.32 -2.29
CA PHE A 112 -21.27 15.58 -2.00
C PHE A 112 -22.26 16.76 -2.04
N GLU A 113 -23.10 16.84 -3.06
CA GLU A 113 -24.10 17.91 -3.21
C GLU A 113 -25.08 17.93 -2.04
N LYS A 114 -25.48 16.75 -1.54
CA LYS A 114 -26.36 16.63 -0.36
C LYS A 114 -25.67 17.14 0.91
N GLU A 115 -24.37 16.93 1.02
CA GLU A 115 -23.58 17.32 2.18
C GLU A 115 -23.23 18.82 2.16
N GLU A 116 -22.96 19.37 0.98
CA GLU A 116 -22.62 20.78 0.77
C GLU A 116 -23.12 21.23 -0.60
N ALA A 117 -24.08 22.15 -0.62
CA ALA A 117 -24.64 22.68 -1.86
C ALA A 117 -23.57 23.29 -2.77
N GLY A 118 -23.57 22.93 -4.05
CA GLY A 118 -22.60 23.37 -5.06
C GLY A 118 -21.31 22.56 -5.07
N SER A 119 -21.10 21.63 -4.12
CA SER A 119 -19.87 20.85 -4.04
C SER A 119 -19.71 19.83 -5.16
N SER A 120 -20.79 19.41 -5.81
CA SER A 120 -20.75 18.47 -6.94
C SER A 120 -19.94 19.00 -8.13
N VAL A 121 -20.11 20.27 -8.47
CA VAL A 121 -19.36 20.95 -9.55
C VAL A 121 -17.90 21.16 -9.17
N VAL A 122 -17.66 21.53 -7.91
CA VAL A 122 -16.30 21.70 -7.36
C VAL A 122 -15.55 20.37 -7.36
N LEU A 123 -16.22 19.28 -6.95
CA LEU A 123 -15.66 17.95 -6.96
C LEU A 123 -15.28 17.49 -8.38
N GLU A 124 -16.14 17.72 -9.36
CA GLU A 124 -15.85 17.36 -10.75
C GLU A 124 -14.59 18.05 -11.27
N SER A 125 -14.46 19.35 -11.03
CA SER A 125 -13.24 20.10 -11.36
C SER A 125 -12.01 19.57 -10.63
N PHE A 126 -12.13 19.29 -9.32
CA PHE A 126 -11.05 18.75 -8.51
C PHE A 126 -10.59 17.37 -9.01
N ILE A 127 -11.51 16.47 -9.34
CA ILE A 127 -11.18 15.13 -9.84
C ILE A 127 -10.62 15.15 -11.26
N ASN A 128 -11.05 16.08 -12.11
CA ASN A 128 -10.46 16.27 -13.44
C ASN A 128 -9.00 16.74 -13.36
N GLU A 129 -8.70 17.63 -12.43
CA GLU A 129 -7.31 18.02 -12.13
C GLU A 129 -6.50 16.82 -11.60
N ALA A 130 -7.08 16.07 -10.64
CA ALA A 130 -6.49 14.86 -10.06
C ALA A 130 -6.21 13.79 -11.13
N LYS A 131 -7.11 13.60 -12.10
CA LYS A 131 -6.91 12.73 -13.28
C LYS A 131 -5.70 13.15 -14.10
N SER A 132 -5.57 14.44 -14.40
CA SER A 132 -4.42 14.97 -15.15
C SER A 132 -3.10 14.75 -14.39
N ASN A 133 -3.13 14.86 -13.04
CA ASN A 133 -1.97 14.59 -12.20
C ASN A 133 -1.65 13.08 -12.15
N TYR A 134 -2.68 12.22 -12.14
CA TYR A 134 -2.52 10.76 -12.20
C TYR A 134 -1.87 10.31 -13.51
N GLU A 135 -2.34 10.83 -14.64
CA GLU A 135 -1.76 10.52 -15.95
C GLU A 135 -0.29 10.92 -16.04
N LEU A 136 0.04 12.08 -15.49
CA LEU A 136 1.44 12.52 -15.42
C LEU A 136 2.27 11.65 -14.43
N ALA A 137 1.81 11.51 -13.19
CA ALA A 137 2.56 10.82 -12.15
C ALA A 137 2.71 9.32 -12.42
N VAL A 138 1.57 8.64 -12.61
CA VAL A 138 1.54 7.16 -12.64
C VAL A 138 1.78 6.62 -14.04
N LYS A 139 1.15 7.20 -15.08
CA LYS A 139 1.27 6.63 -16.43
C LYS A 139 2.52 7.09 -17.17
N LYS A 140 3.14 8.20 -16.76
CA LYS A 140 4.34 8.73 -17.42
C LYS A 140 5.57 8.71 -16.52
N MET A 141 5.59 9.55 -15.47
CA MET A 141 6.79 9.72 -14.65
C MET A 141 7.26 8.41 -14.01
N LEU A 142 6.35 7.61 -13.45
CA LEU A 142 6.67 6.35 -12.77
C LEU A 142 7.38 5.34 -13.68
N TYR A 143 7.08 5.33 -14.97
CA TYR A 143 7.65 4.37 -15.93
C TYR A 143 8.81 4.91 -16.76
N GLU A 144 8.88 6.22 -16.97
CA GLU A 144 9.85 6.86 -17.87
C GLU A 144 11.03 7.50 -17.13
N MET A 145 10.84 7.88 -15.86
CA MET A 145 11.88 8.61 -15.10
C MET A 145 12.64 7.65 -14.17
N PRO A 146 13.97 7.57 -14.31
CA PRO A 146 14.79 6.69 -13.46
C PRO A 146 14.90 7.17 -12.01
N GLY A 147 14.51 8.42 -11.68
CA GLY A 147 14.55 8.96 -10.31
C GLY A 147 15.96 9.24 -9.80
N ILE A 148 16.90 9.52 -10.69
CA ILE A 148 18.32 9.76 -10.34
C ILE A 148 18.54 11.20 -9.90
N SER A 149 17.79 12.16 -10.48
CA SER A 149 17.99 13.59 -10.23
C SER A 149 16.65 14.34 -10.15
N PRO A 150 16.50 15.30 -9.22
CA PRO A 150 15.32 16.20 -9.20
C PRO A 150 15.13 17.00 -10.50
N ILE A 151 16.19 17.16 -11.31
CA ILE A 151 16.12 17.87 -12.61
C ILE A 151 15.20 17.14 -13.59
N GLU A 152 15.05 15.81 -13.48
CA GLU A 152 14.12 15.02 -14.29
C GLU A 152 12.66 15.49 -14.13
N LEU A 153 12.34 16.08 -12.97
CA LEU A 153 11.03 16.64 -12.68
C LEU A 153 10.79 17.98 -13.39
N VAL A 154 11.84 18.60 -13.97
CA VAL A 154 11.73 19.89 -14.64
C VAL A 154 11.51 19.69 -16.14
N ASN A 155 10.25 19.64 -16.55
CA ASN A 155 9.85 19.57 -17.97
C ASN A 155 8.61 20.44 -18.20
N SER A 156 8.23 20.65 -19.47
CA SER A 156 7.12 21.54 -19.84
C SER A 156 5.76 21.16 -19.22
N GLN A 157 5.58 19.90 -18.84
CA GLN A 157 4.34 19.40 -18.23
C GLN A 157 4.34 19.64 -16.71
N THR A 158 5.48 19.43 -16.04
CA THR A 158 5.62 19.65 -14.60
C THR A 158 5.72 21.13 -14.24
N ILE A 159 6.34 21.97 -15.09
CA ILE A 159 6.40 23.42 -14.90
C ILE A 159 4.98 24.02 -14.82
N ARG A 160 4.05 23.56 -15.65
CA ARG A 160 2.63 24.01 -15.60
C ARG A 160 1.93 23.62 -14.28
N LYS A 161 2.48 22.66 -13.55
CA LYS A 161 1.96 22.12 -12.30
C LYS A 161 2.76 22.58 -11.06
N VAL A 162 3.68 23.53 -11.24
CA VAL A 162 4.59 23.98 -10.15
C VAL A 162 3.82 24.39 -8.90
N PHE A 163 2.66 25.06 -9.04
CA PHE A 163 1.84 25.44 -7.89
C PHE A 163 1.31 24.23 -7.11
N SER A 164 0.95 23.13 -7.78
CA SER A 164 0.52 21.90 -7.11
C SER A 164 1.65 21.21 -6.32
N PHE A 165 2.92 21.47 -6.66
CA PHE A 165 4.07 20.99 -5.90
C PHE A 165 4.41 21.88 -4.70
N ILE A 166 4.09 23.18 -4.75
CA ILE A 166 4.39 24.17 -3.69
C ILE A 166 3.28 24.20 -2.63
N THR A 167 2.03 24.02 -3.04
CA THR A 167 0.89 23.93 -2.12
C THR A 167 0.78 22.53 -1.52
N ASN A 168 -0.11 22.31 -0.53
CA ASN A 168 -0.37 20.99 0.03
C ASN A 168 -1.85 20.60 -0.10
N ILE A 169 -2.12 19.28 0.02
CA ILE A 169 -3.47 18.71 -0.11
C ILE A 169 -4.47 19.41 0.80
N ARG A 170 -4.12 19.62 2.08
CA ARG A 170 -5.01 20.28 3.06
C ARG A 170 -5.44 21.66 2.58
N LYS A 171 -4.50 22.48 2.11
CA LYS A 171 -4.82 23.84 1.59
C LYS A 171 -5.71 23.78 0.37
N GLU A 172 -5.41 22.90 -0.57
CA GLU A 172 -6.20 22.74 -1.80
C GLU A 172 -7.64 22.27 -1.50
N VAL A 173 -7.82 21.28 -0.64
CA VAL A 173 -9.13 20.77 -0.26
C VAL A 173 -9.90 21.83 0.53
N ARG A 174 -9.30 22.44 1.55
CA ARG A 174 -9.98 23.42 2.42
C ARG A 174 -10.32 24.74 1.74
N LYS A 175 -9.61 25.09 0.67
CA LYS A 175 -9.96 26.22 -0.19
C LYS A 175 -11.23 25.96 -1.01
N LYS A 176 -11.46 24.71 -1.40
CA LYS A 176 -12.54 24.31 -2.32
C LYS A 176 -13.81 23.86 -1.61
N PHE A 177 -13.68 23.22 -0.44
CA PHE A 177 -14.79 22.61 0.31
C PHE A 177 -14.88 23.22 1.73
N LYS A 178 -16.11 23.45 2.20
CA LYS A 178 -16.41 24.02 3.52
C LYS A 178 -16.76 22.93 4.55
N SER A 179 -17.50 21.88 4.11
CA SER A 179 -17.88 20.78 4.99
C SER A 179 -16.65 20.08 5.57
N HIS A 180 -16.61 19.97 6.90
CA HIS A 180 -15.56 19.26 7.61
C HIS A 180 -15.48 17.78 7.17
N ARG A 181 -16.63 17.13 7.01
CA ARG A 181 -16.73 15.73 6.62
C ARG A 181 -16.16 15.50 5.21
N LEU A 182 -16.53 16.35 4.23
CA LEU A 182 -15.99 16.24 2.87
C LEU A 182 -14.48 16.49 2.83
N ARG A 183 -13.98 17.42 3.65
CA ARG A 183 -12.54 17.66 3.79
C ARG A 183 -11.80 16.42 4.26
N LEU A 184 -12.27 15.75 5.31
CA LEU A 184 -11.67 14.52 5.81
C LEU A 184 -11.67 13.41 4.75
N ILE A 185 -12.78 13.22 4.03
CA ILE A 185 -12.89 12.24 2.93
C ILE A 185 -11.87 12.53 1.81
N LEU A 186 -11.59 13.79 1.50
CA LEU A 186 -10.65 14.16 0.44
C LEU A 186 -9.19 14.20 0.92
N GLU A 187 -8.97 14.41 2.22
CA GLU A 187 -7.63 14.44 2.81
C GLU A 187 -7.10 13.02 3.17
N PHE A 188 -7.99 12.04 3.48
CA PHE A 188 -7.54 10.74 3.97
C PHE A 188 -6.73 9.90 2.96
N PRO A 189 -6.92 9.95 1.62
CA PRO A 189 -6.19 9.09 0.70
C PRO A 189 -4.66 9.25 0.78
N VAL A 190 -4.16 10.41 1.19
CA VAL A 190 -2.72 10.63 1.35
C VAL A 190 -2.12 9.96 2.57
N LEU A 191 -2.95 9.52 3.54
CA LEU A 191 -2.48 8.75 4.69
C LEU A 191 -1.86 7.41 4.28
N PHE A 192 -2.32 6.82 3.18
CA PHE A 192 -1.71 5.61 2.61
C PHE A 192 -0.26 5.83 2.14
N LEU A 193 0.14 7.09 1.92
CA LEU A 193 1.52 7.45 1.62
C LEU A 193 2.38 7.55 2.90
N GLY A 194 1.77 7.44 4.08
CA GLY A 194 2.46 7.59 5.37
C GLY A 194 2.84 9.04 5.69
N ALA A 195 2.01 10.01 5.29
CA ALA A 195 2.25 11.43 5.50
C ALA A 195 0.96 12.19 5.85
N LYS A 196 1.10 13.36 6.50
CA LYS A 196 -0.02 14.26 6.78
C LYS A 196 -0.43 15.03 5.53
N SER A 197 -1.73 15.30 5.36
CA SER A 197 -2.26 16.15 4.28
C SER A 197 -1.68 17.57 4.27
N SER A 198 -1.29 18.08 5.44
CA SER A 198 -0.61 19.37 5.57
C SER A 198 0.83 19.39 5.05
N ASN A 199 1.49 18.24 4.97
CA ASN A 199 2.89 18.10 4.55
C ASN A 199 3.03 17.42 3.17
N THR A 200 1.92 16.95 2.60
CA THR A 200 1.90 16.29 1.29
C THR A 200 1.59 17.31 0.20
N PRO A 201 2.42 17.44 -0.86
CA PRO A 201 2.16 18.38 -1.96
C PRO A 201 0.78 18.19 -2.59
N GLY A 202 0.15 19.29 -3.00
CA GLY A 202 -1.17 19.29 -3.65
C GLY A 202 -1.24 18.41 -4.90
N PHE A 203 -0.11 18.21 -5.58
CA PHE A 203 0.02 17.29 -6.71
C PHE A 203 -0.45 15.86 -6.39
N TYR A 204 -0.34 15.42 -5.14
CA TYR A 204 -0.78 14.08 -4.70
C TYR A 204 -2.31 13.93 -4.62
N ASN A 205 -3.10 14.95 -5.04
CA ASN A 205 -4.53 14.80 -5.27
C ASN A 205 -4.86 13.69 -6.29
N PHE A 206 -3.87 13.22 -7.07
CA PHE A 206 -4.03 12.06 -7.96
C PHE A 206 -4.50 10.80 -7.22
N MET A 207 -4.28 10.70 -5.90
CA MET A 207 -4.83 9.64 -5.06
C MET A 207 -6.36 9.71 -4.99
N ASN A 208 -6.96 10.90 -5.02
CA ASN A 208 -8.41 11.06 -5.09
C ASN A 208 -8.99 10.61 -6.43
N PHE A 209 -8.23 10.73 -7.53
CA PHE A 209 -8.63 10.12 -8.81
C PHE A 209 -8.49 8.60 -8.78
N ALA A 210 -7.45 8.06 -8.14
CA ALA A 210 -7.31 6.61 -7.93
C ALA A 210 -8.51 6.03 -7.18
N ASP A 211 -9.04 6.75 -6.18
CA ASP A 211 -10.23 6.40 -5.40
C ASP A 211 -11.52 6.60 -6.21
N PHE A 212 -11.89 7.84 -6.50
CA PHE A 212 -13.20 8.18 -7.07
C PHE A 212 -13.30 7.90 -8.57
N GLY A 213 -12.19 8.12 -9.30
CA GLY A 213 -12.18 7.96 -10.75
C GLY A 213 -12.01 6.51 -11.21
N LEU A 214 -11.09 5.77 -10.58
CA LEU A 214 -10.83 4.36 -10.90
C LEU A 214 -11.62 3.40 -10.02
N GLY A 215 -12.04 3.86 -8.85
CA GLY A 215 -12.84 3.10 -7.88
C GLY A 215 -12.03 2.12 -7.03
N THR A 216 -12.69 1.62 -6.01
CA THR A 216 -12.14 0.63 -5.08
C THR A 216 -12.58 -0.76 -5.48
N TRP A 217 -11.62 -1.68 -5.54
CA TRP A 217 -11.81 -3.06 -5.99
C TRP A 217 -11.35 -4.04 -4.93
N GLN A 218 -11.75 -5.31 -5.07
CA GLN A 218 -11.27 -6.39 -4.23
C GLN A 218 -11.11 -7.68 -5.05
N PRO A 219 -9.96 -8.38 -4.94
CA PRO A 219 -9.83 -9.74 -5.46
C PRO A 219 -10.77 -10.70 -4.72
N LYS A 220 -11.39 -11.63 -5.47
CA LYS A 220 -12.49 -12.49 -4.99
C LYS A 220 -12.17 -13.32 -3.74
N ASN A 221 -10.92 -13.79 -3.59
CA ASN A 221 -10.49 -14.58 -2.43
C ASN A 221 -9.50 -13.81 -1.53
N GLY A 222 -9.59 -12.46 -1.55
CA GLY A 222 -8.72 -11.58 -0.80
C GLY A 222 -7.52 -11.07 -1.62
N PHE A 223 -6.81 -10.11 -1.04
CA PHE A 223 -5.70 -9.41 -1.69
C PHE A 223 -4.54 -10.35 -2.05
N PHE A 224 -4.41 -11.46 -1.32
CA PHE A 224 -3.39 -12.48 -1.57
C PHE A 224 -3.53 -13.16 -2.95
N ASP A 225 -4.69 -13.09 -3.62
CA ASP A 225 -4.85 -13.61 -4.98
C ASP A 225 -3.95 -12.88 -5.99
N LEU A 226 -3.68 -11.58 -5.79
CA LEU A 226 -2.70 -10.84 -6.58
C LEU A 226 -1.29 -11.45 -6.42
N VAL A 227 -0.89 -11.73 -5.18
CA VAL A 227 0.41 -12.39 -4.88
C VAL A 227 0.50 -13.75 -5.58
N LYS A 228 -0.55 -14.58 -5.46
CA LYS A 228 -0.62 -15.88 -6.14
C LYS A 228 -0.53 -15.74 -7.66
N GLY A 229 -1.21 -14.73 -8.23
CA GLY A 229 -1.17 -14.43 -9.66
C GLY A 229 0.24 -14.10 -10.13
N MET A 230 0.95 -13.23 -9.42
CA MET A 230 2.34 -12.88 -9.73
C MET A 230 3.29 -14.08 -9.60
N ILE A 231 3.12 -14.90 -8.55
CA ILE A 231 3.91 -16.13 -8.36
C ILE A 231 3.65 -17.12 -9.49
N LYS A 232 2.37 -17.33 -9.89
CA LYS A 232 1.99 -18.23 -10.99
C LYS A 232 2.63 -17.77 -12.30
N LEU A 233 2.60 -16.47 -12.59
CA LEU A 233 3.29 -15.88 -13.73
C LEU A 233 4.80 -16.13 -13.65
N GLY A 234 5.44 -15.80 -12.53
CA GLY A 234 6.88 -16.00 -12.34
C GLY A 234 7.31 -17.46 -12.52
N LYS A 235 6.54 -18.43 -11.97
CA LYS A 235 6.78 -19.85 -12.17
C LYS A 235 6.73 -20.24 -13.65
N SER A 236 5.77 -19.73 -14.41
CA SER A 236 5.67 -19.98 -15.85
C SER A 236 6.84 -19.41 -16.66
N LEU A 237 7.54 -18.41 -16.10
CA LEU A 237 8.75 -17.81 -16.68
C LEU A 237 10.04 -18.49 -16.17
N GLY A 238 9.94 -19.49 -15.28
CA GLY A 238 11.10 -20.22 -14.75
C GLY A 238 11.70 -19.62 -13.47
N VAL A 239 10.99 -18.71 -12.77
CA VAL A 239 11.42 -18.20 -11.47
C VAL A 239 11.32 -19.30 -10.41
N ASN A 240 12.40 -19.48 -9.64
CA ASN A 240 12.43 -20.36 -8.49
C ASN A 240 12.12 -19.57 -7.20
N TYR A 241 11.24 -20.09 -6.34
CA TYR A 241 10.84 -19.49 -5.07
C TYR A 241 11.23 -20.41 -3.91
N LYS A 242 11.94 -19.86 -2.92
CA LYS A 242 12.35 -20.58 -1.72
C LYS A 242 11.91 -19.83 -0.48
N THR A 243 11.12 -20.45 0.36
CA THR A 243 10.68 -19.95 1.67
C THR A 243 11.57 -20.47 2.80
N ASN A 244 11.47 -19.91 4.01
CA ASN A 244 12.33 -20.20 5.16
C ASN A 244 13.82 -20.01 4.85
N MET A 245 14.13 -19.04 3.99
CA MET A 245 15.48 -18.70 3.52
C MET A 245 15.84 -17.27 3.95
N SER A 246 16.13 -17.10 5.24
CA SER A 246 16.59 -15.82 5.79
C SER A 246 18.03 -15.57 5.38
N VAL A 247 18.27 -14.47 4.64
CA VAL A 247 19.63 -14.07 4.24
C VAL A 247 20.32 -13.40 5.43
N ASP A 248 21.46 -13.94 5.85
CA ASP A 248 22.25 -13.44 6.99
C ASP A 248 23.21 -12.34 6.58
N SER A 249 23.83 -12.48 5.41
CA SER A 249 24.80 -11.50 4.90
C SER A 249 25.06 -11.65 3.40
N ILE A 250 25.48 -10.55 2.77
CA ILE A 250 25.96 -10.49 1.39
C ILE A 250 27.49 -10.57 1.39
N LYS A 251 28.04 -11.43 0.54
CA LYS A 251 29.50 -11.62 0.39
C LYS A 251 30.00 -10.94 -0.86
N LEU A 252 31.06 -10.15 -0.67
CA LEU A 252 31.77 -9.43 -1.74
C LEU A 252 33.25 -9.82 -1.76
N LYS A 253 33.87 -9.69 -2.95
CA LYS A 253 35.34 -9.68 -3.14
C LYS A 253 35.66 -8.39 -3.89
N GLY A 254 36.31 -7.44 -3.21
CA GLY A 254 36.34 -6.06 -3.68
C GLY A 254 34.89 -5.56 -3.86
N ASN A 255 34.60 -4.83 -4.92
CA ASN A 255 33.27 -4.31 -5.24
C ASN A 255 32.36 -5.30 -6.01
N ILE A 256 32.71 -6.59 -6.05
CA ILE A 256 32.00 -7.59 -6.81
C ILE A 256 31.24 -8.51 -5.84
N VAL A 257 29.93 -8.63 -6.02
CA VAL A 257 29.10 -9.62 -5.32
C VAL A 257 29.57 -11.03 -5.68
N LYS A 258 29.71 -11.89 -4.67
CA LYS A 258 30.04 -13.31 -4.82
C LYS A 258 28.90 -14.22 -4.43
N GLY A 259 27.98 -13.76 -3.59
CA GLY A 259 26.85 -14.54 -3.11
C GLY A 259 26.33 -14.06 -1.77
N ILE A 260 25.61 -14.93 -1.11
CA ILE A 260 24.96 -14.71 0.17
C ILE A 260 25.24 -15.85 1.15
N ASN A 261 25.12 -15.57 2.45
CA ASN A 261 25.04 -16.59 3.48
C ASN A 261 23.58 -16.74 3.96
N ILE A 262 23.18 -17.99 4.17
CA ILE A 262 21.90 -18.38 4.75
C ILE A 262 22.17 -19.50 5.75
N ASN A 263 21.84 -19.31 7.02
CA ASN A 263 22.11 -20.28 8.09
C ASN A 263 23.57 -20.78 8.09
N GLY A 264 24.52 -19.85 7.93
CA GLY A 264 25.96 -20.16 7.90
C GLY A 264 26.46 -20.80 6.60
N LYS A 265 25.59 -21.17 5.65
CA LYS A 265 25.98 -21.75 4.35
C LYS A 265 26.10 -20.69 3.27
N PHE A 266 27.13 -20.79 2.46
CA PHE A 266 27.39 -19.90 1.32
C PHE A 266 26.66 -20.38 0.05
N PHE A 267 26.02 -19.45 -0.64
CA PHE A 267 25.36 -19.65 -1.94
C PHE A 267 25.91 -18.62 -2.94
N SER A 268 26.53 -19.07 -4.02
CA SER A 268 27.09 -18.19 -5.06
C SER A 268 26.02 -17.65 -6.00
N CYS A 269 26.19 -16.39 -6.41
CA CYS A 269 25.38 -15.76 -7.47
C CYS A 269 26.17 -14.63 -8.14
N ASP A 270 25.68 -14.20 -9.31
CA ASP A 270 26.30 -13.13 -10.10
C ASP A 270 25.75 -11.75 -9.74
N LEU A 271 24.50 -11.69 -9.27
CA LEU A 271 23.81 -10.44 -8.92
C LEU A 271 22.82 -10.68 -7.77
N ILE A 272 22.63 -9.65 -6.95
CA ILE A 272 21.61 -9.61 -5.90
C ILE A 272 20.72 -8.41 -6.12
N ILE A 273 19.41 -8.63 -6.03
CA ILE A 273 18.39 -7.58 -5.93
C ILE A 273 17.72 -7.72 -4.57
N SER A 274 17.63 -6.65 -3.81
CA SER A 274 16.89 -6.68 -2.54
C SER A 274 15.60 -5.89 -2.65
N GLY A 275 14.48 -6.57 -2.41
CA GLY A 275 13.16 -5.96 -2.19
C GLY A 275 12.80 -5.91 -0.70
N ALA A 276 13.76 -6.17 0.18
CA ALA A 276 13.64 -5.92 1.61
C ALA A 276 13.78 -4.42 1.91
N ASP A 277 13.42 -4.02 3.13
CA ASP A 277 13.63 -2.65 3.59
C ASP A 277 15.07 -2.18 3.36
N TYR A 278 15.23 -0.90 2.98
CA TYR A 278 16.55 -0.38 2.57
C TYR A 278 17.57 -0.42 3.72
N ALA A 279 17.19 0.01 4.92
CA ALA A 279 18.06 -0.03 6.09
C ALA A 279 18.44 -1.47 6.46
N HIS A 280 17.49 -2.42 6.35
CA HIS A 280 17.75 -3.84 6.55
C HIS A 280 18.72 -4.36 5.47
N THR A 281 18.50 -4.02 4.19
CA THR A 281 19.38 -4.42 3.09
C THR A 281 20.81 -3.97 3.33
N GLU A 282 21.02 -2.72 3.76
CA GLU A 282 22.35 -2.23 4.12
C GLU A 282 22.97 -3.01 5.29
N SER A 283 22.16 -3.43 6.26
CA SER A 283 22.66 -4.22 7.38
C SER A 283 23.26 -5.57 6.97
N LEU A 284 22.83 -6.12 5.84
CA LEU A 284 23.35 -7.37 5.26
C LEU A 284 24.75 -7.18 4.62
N LEU A 285 25.16 -5.95 4.32
CA LEU A 285 26.45 -5.62 3.75
C LEU A 285 27.53 -5.46 4.84
N PRO A 286 28.81 -5.78 4.55
CA PRO A 286 29.91 -5.36 5.40
C PRO A 286 29.93 -3.83 5.56
N LYS A 287 30.32 -3.34 6.73
CA LYS A 287 30.24 -1.90 7.08
C LYS A 287 30.86 -0.97 6.04
N ILE A 288 31.99 -1.38 5.42
CA ILE A 288 32.73 -0.59 4.42
C ILE A 288 31.96 -0.37 3.11
N TYR A 289 30.93 -1.17 2.82
CA TYR A 289 30.12 -1.09 1.61
C TYR A 289 28.75 -0.46 1.86
N ARG A 290 28.43 -0.06 3.10
CA ARG A 290 27.19 0.63 3.43
C ARG A 290 27.28 2.09 3.01
N GLN A 291 26.25 2.57 2.33
CA GLN A 291 26.14 3.97 1.93
C GLN A 291 25.85 4.87 3.14
N TYR A 292 25.09 4.37 4.11
CA TYR A 292 24.68 5.12 5.27
C TYR A 292 25.07 4.43 6.58
N SER A 293 25.47 5.26 7.56
CA SER A 293 25.85 4.77 8.89
C SER A 293 24.60 4.44 9.73
N GLN A 294 24.79 3.66 10.79
CA GLN A 294 23.73 3.38 11.76
C GLN A 294 23.21 4.68 12.43
N LYS A 295 24.09 5.66 12.64
CA LYS A 295 23.75 6.99 13.15
C LYS A 295 22.84 7.77 12.18
N TYR A 296 23.05 7.60 10.87
CA TYR A 296 22.17 8.19 9.84
C TYR A 296 20.76 7.62 9.95
N TRP A 297 20.61 6.29 10.00
CA TRP A 297 19.33 5.62 10.10
C TRP A 297 18.59 5.95 11.42
N GLY A 298 19.31 6.05 12.54
CA GLY A 298 18.75 6.43 13.83
C GLY A 298 18.19 7.86 13.90
N LYS A 299 18.55 8.71 12.93
CA LYS A 299 18.06 10.10 12.82
C LYS A 299 16.92 10.26 11.80
N LYS A 300 16.54 9.21 11.09
CA LYS A 300 15.49 9.28 10.08
C LYS A 300 14.11 9.16 10.70
N THR A 301 13.19 9.94 10.15
CA THR A 301 11.76 9.77 10.42
C THR A 301 11.28 8.56 9.62
N TRP A 302 10.76 7.58 10.31
CA TRP A 302 10.20 6.37 9.71
C TRP A 302 8.72 6.59 9.40
N ALA A 303 8.21 5.88 8.38
CA ALA A 303 6.78 5.85 8.10
C ALA A 303 6.02 5.25 9.31
N PRO A 304 4.76 5.63 9.52
CA PRO A 304 3.95 5.10 10.60
C PRO A 304 3.90 3.57 10.63
N SER A 305 3.71 3.02 11.80
CA SER A 305 3.35 1.63 12.06
C SER A 305 1.84 1.49 12.20
N SER A 306 1.38 0.29 12.55
CA SER A 306 -0.03 0.04 12.81
C SER A 306 -0.18 -1.01 13.90
N LEU A 307 -1.16 -0.81 14.79
CA LEU A 307 -1.71 -1.86 15.63
C LEU A 307 -2.80 -2.58 14.84
N LEU A 308 -2.73 -3.91 14.76
CA LEU A 308 -3.61 -4.71 13.92
C LEU A 308 -4.33 -5.77 14.74
N PHE A 309 -5.67 -5.84 14.56
CA PHE A 309 -6.47 -6.91 15.13
C PHE A 309 -7.14 -7.71 14.01
N TYR A 310 -7.16 -9.03 14.17
CA TYR A 310 -7.85 -9.98 13.30
C TYR A 310 -8.90 -10.69 14.13
N VAL A 311 -10.16 -10.32 13.93
CA VAL A 311 -11.28 -10.75 14.78
C VAL A 311 -12.27 -11.60 13.98
N GLY A 312 -12.56 -12.78 14.48
CA GLY A 312 -13.68 -13.59 14.02
C GLY A 312 -14.88 -13.33 14.91
N PHE A 313 -16.01 -12.92 14.32
CA PHE A 313 -17.28 -12.71 15.03
C PHE A 313 -18.17 -13.91 14.77
N ASP A 314 -18.84 -14.37 15.81
CA ASP A 314 -19.84 -15.45 15.76
C ASP A 314 -21.23 -14.99 15.32
N THR A 315 -21.32 -13.75 14.84
CA THR A 315 -22.53 -13.11 14.34
C THR A 315 -22.21 -12.16 13.18
N LYS A 316 -23.25 -11.71 12.46
CA LYS A 316 -23.12 -10.66 11.45
C LYS A 316 -23.12 -9.28 12.08
N ILE A 317 -22.16 -8.46 11.74
CA ILE A 317 -22.03 -7.08 12.23
C ILE A 317 -22.93 -6.17 11.37
N PRO A 318 -23.96 -5.55 11.93
CA PRO A 318 -24.86 -4.67 11.16
C PRO A 318 -24.20 -3.33 10.82
N LYS A 319 -24.76 -2.63 9.81
CA LYS A 319 -24.41 -1.24 9.44
C LYS A 319 -22.98 -0.98 8.97
N VAL A 320 -22.13 -2.01 8.86
CA VAL A 320 -20.78 -1.89 8.30
C VAL A 320 -20.73 -2.42 6.87
N GLU A 321 -19.79 -1.90 6.10
CA GLU A 321 -19.52 -2.28 4.72
C GLU A 321 -18.20 -3.07 4.62
N HIS A 322 -17.75 -3.37 3.41
CA HIS A 322 -16.44 -4.01 3.20
C HIS A 322 -15.30 -3.19 3.80
N HIS A 323 -15.25 -1.89 3.50
CA HIS A 323 -14.31 -0.94 4.07
C HIS A 323 -15.05 0.09 4.91
N ASN A 324 -14.52 0.38 6.10
CA ASN A 324 -15.07 1.35 7.03
C ASN A 324 -13.96 2.21 7.63
N LEU A 325 -14.16 3.52 7.62
CA LEU A 325 -13.27 4.50 8.22
C LEU A 325 -13.99 5.14 9.40
N PHE A 326 -13.38 5.13 10.56
CA PHE A 326 -13.92 5.73 11.78
C PHE A 326 -13.17 7.03 12.05
N PHE A 327 -13.83 8.17 11.78
CA PHE A 327 -13.32 9.54 11.89
C PHE A 327 -14.15 10.31 12.91
N ASP A 328 -14.51 9.65 14.01
CA ASP A 328 -15.33 10.16 15.10
C ASP A 328 -14.54 10.87 16.19
N THR A 329 -13.22 10.97 16.02
CA THR A 329 -12.33 11.72 16.89
C THR A 329 -11.54 12.77 16.11
N ASN A 330 -10.73 13.59 16.81
CA ASN A 330 -9.97 14.64 16.16
C ASN A 330 -8.81 14.07 15.33
N PHE A 331 -8.92 14.24 14.01
CA PHE A 331 -7.91 13.79 13.05
C PHE A 331 -6.53 14.43 13.25
N ASP A 332 -6.49 15.71 13.61
CA ASP A 332 -5.23 16.44 13.76
C ASP A 332 -4.48 16.00 15.03
N ASP A 333 -5.19 15.69 16.12
CA ASP A 333 -4.60 15.20 17.38
C ASP A 333 -3.97 13.82 17.16
N HIS A 334 -4.69 12.90 16.48
CA HIS A 334 -4.12 11.58 16.15
C HIS A 334 -2.91 11.69 15.22
N ALA A 335 -2.97 12.59 14.23
CA ALA A 335 -1.82 12.84 13.35
C ALA A 335 -0.62 13.42 14.10
N GLN A 336 -0.85 14.26 15.12
CA GLN A 336 0.21 14.78 16.01
C GLN A 336 0.87 13.64 16.79
N ASP A 337 0.09 12.74 17.37
CA ASP A 337 0.57 11.59 18.14
C ASP A 337 1.41 10.61 17.30
N ILE A 338 1.19 10.57 15.96
CA ILE A 338 1.94 9.71 15.05
C ILE A 338 3.22 10.40 14.56
N TYR A 339 3.13 11.66 14.13
CA TYR A 339 4.18 12.29 13.32
C TYR A 339 5.02 13.32 14.06
N ASP A 340 4.43 14.07 15.00
CA ASP A 340 5.10 15.22 15.64
C ASP A 340 5.56 14.88 17.06
N GLU A 341 4.72 14.20 17.84
CA GLU A 341 4.97 13.79 19.22
C GLU A 341 4.70 12.29 19.37
N PRO A 342 5.62 11.41 18.89
CA PRO A 342 5.39 9.98 18.87
C PRO A 342 4.98 9.39 20.22
N LYS A 343 3.71 8.99 20.33
CA LYS A 343 3.14 8.34 21.52
C LYS A 343 1.99 7.42 21.12
N TRP A 344 1.52 6.62 22.04
CA TRP A 344 0.29 5.85 21.85
C TRP A 344 -0.90 6.81 21.81
N PRO A 345 -1.75 6.77 20.77
CA PRO A 345 -2.89 7.66 20.65
C PRO A 345 -3.92 7.36 21.76
N SER A 346 -4.40 8.40 22.44
CA SER A 346 -5.40 8.24 23.51
C SER A 346 -6.80 7.96 22.97
N ASP A 347 -7.10 8.48 21.80
CA ASP A 347 -8.40 8.37 21.14
C ASP A 347 -8.22 8.18 19.63
N PRO A 348 -7.90 6.94 19.20
CA PRO A 348 -7.44 6.70 17.86
C PRO A 348 -8.57 6.64 16.83
N LEU A 349 -8.34 7.28 15.69
CA LEU A 349 -9.03 6.95 14.45
C LEU A 349 -8.61 5.56 14.00
N PHE A 350 -9.51 4.82 13.39
CA PHE A 350 -9.17 3.49 12.89
C PHE A 350 -9.89 3.13 11.59
N TYR A 351 -9.36 2.15 10.93
CA TYR A 351 -9.95 1.51 9.76
C TYR A 351 -10.40 0.10 10.10
N ALA A 352 -11.57 -0.30 9.61
CA ALA A 352 -12.05 -1.67 9.72
C ALA A 352 -12.42 -2.25 8.34
N ASN A 353 -12.01 -3.50 8.10
CA ASN A 353 -12.31 -4.25 6.89
C ASN A 353 -13.08 -5.53 7.22
N PHE A 354 -14.21 -5.72 6.54
CA PHE A 354 -15.06 -6.90 6.69
C PHE A 354 -15.20 -7.59 5.32
N THR A 355 -14.21 -8.40 4.94
CA THR A 355 -14.20 -9.05 3.62
C THR A 355 -15.38 -10.00 3.43
N SER A 356 -15.91 -10.58 4.50
CA SER A 356 -17.10 -11.45 4.49
C SER A 356 -18.40 -10.74 4.08
N LYS A 357 -18.46 -9.40 4.14
CA LYS A 357 -19.57 -8.61 3.56
C LYS A 357 -19.66 -8.76 2.05
N THR A 358 -18.56 -8.99 1.40
CA THR A 358 -18.48 -9.09 -0.07
C THR A 358 -18.29 -10.54 -0.54
N PHE A 359 -17.55 -11.34 0.23
CA PHE A 359 -17.14 -12.71 -0.12
C PHE A 359 -17.37 -13.66 1.05
N THR A 360 -18.47 -14.39 1.02
CA THR A 360 -18.94 -15.27 2.11
C THR A 360 -17.94 -16.35 2.52
N LYS A 361 -17.04 -16.77 1.61
CA LYS A 361 -16.01 -17.81 1.89
C LYS A 361 -14.85 -17.33 2.76
N THR A 362 -14.84 -16.07 3.21
CA THR A 362 -13.78 -15.54 4.08
C THR A 362 -14.08 -15.70 5.57
N ALA A 363 -15.29 -16.14 5.91
CA ALA A 363 -15.72 -16.51 7.27
C ALA A 363 -16.60 -17.75 7.20
N PRO A 364 -16.80 -18.50 8.30
CA PRO A 364 -17.83 -19.55 8.39
C PRO A 364 -19.23 -19.00 8.15
N ASP A 365 -20.17 -19.86 7.78
CA ASP A 365 -21.55 -19.47 7.52
C ASP A 365 -22.19 -18.87 8.80
N GLY A 366 -22.85 -17.73 8.65
CA GLY A 366 -23.43 -16.97 9.76
C GLY A 366 -22.45 -16.06 10.51
N TYR A 367 -21.16 -16.23 10.31
CA TYR A 367 -20.08 -15.49 10.98
C TYR A 367 -19.58 -14.31 10.14
N GLU A 368 -18.78 -13.42 10.75
CA GLU A 368 -18.13 -12.30 10.10
C GLU A 368 -16.64 -12.22 10.46
N ASN A 369 -15.78 -11.86 9.52
CA ASN A 369 -14.39 -11.52 9.80
C ASN A 369 -14.23 -10.01 9.88
N GLY A 370 -13.41 -9.53 10.82
CA GLY A 370 -13.03 -8.13 10.96
C GLY A 370 -11.52 -7.98 11.05
N PHE A 371 -10.95 -7.11 10.24
CA PHE A 371 -9.58 -6.64 10.32
C PHE A 371 -9.60 -5.18 10.73
N PHE A 372 -8.97 -4.86 11.86
CA PHE A 372 -8.91 -3.50 12.39
C PHE A 372 -7.48 -2.99 12.33
N LEU A 373 -7.32 -1.74 11.91
CA LEU A 373 -6.04 -1.07 11.79
C LEU A 373 -6.10 0.29 12.46
N ILE A 374 -5.27 0.47 13.49
CA ILE A 374 -5.03 1.75 14.16
C ILE A 374 -3.63 2.22 13.73
N PRO A 375 -3.50 3.36 13.02
CA PRO A 375 -2.19 3.95 12.73
C PRO A 375 -1.51 4.40 14.02
N ILE A 376 -0.23 4.08 14.18
CA ILE A 376 0.55 4.44 15.36
C ILE A 376 1.95 4.91 14.95
N ALA A 377 2.64 5.64 15.82
CA ALA A 377 4.04 5.98 15.62
C ALA A 377 4.93 4.73 15.64
N THR A 378 6.13 4.86 15.11
CA THR A 378 7.17 3.82 15.23
C THR A 378 7.93 3.92 16.55
N ASN A 379 8.61 2.83 16.92
CA ASN A 379 9.46 2.75 18.13
C ASN A 379 8.71 2.90 19.46
N LEU A 380 7.39 2.77 19.48
CA LEU A 380 6.61 2.72 20.70
C LEU A 380 6.88 1.43 21.47
N LYS A 381 6.89 1.49 22.80
CA LYS A 381 7.02 0.31 23.65
C LYS A 381 5.72 -0.50 23.58
N ASP A 382 5.80 -1.71 23.08
CA ASP A 382 4.67 -2.65 22.95
C ASP A 382 4.64 -3.57 24.17
N THR A 383 3.60 -3.44 25.01
CA THR A 383 3.39 -4.25 26.20
C THR A 383 2.00 -4.88 26.20
N ASN A 384 1.79 -5.91 27.04
CA ASN A 384 0.48 -6.55 27.14
C ASN A 384 -0.57 -5.57 27.68
N GLU A 385 -0.22 -4.71 28.65
CA GLU A 385 -1.13 -3.70 29.21
C GLU A 385 -1.63 -2.73 28.14
N ILE A 386 -0.76 -2.34 27.20
CA ILE A 386 -1.16 -1.49 26.07
C ILE A 386 -2.07 -2.22 25.11
N ARG A 387 -1.77 -3.49 24.80
CA ARG A 387 -2.60 -4.30 23.91
C ARG A 387 -3.99 -4.56 24.50
N ASP A 388 -4.06 -4.75 25.81
CA ASP A 388 -5.32 -4.97 26.54
C ASP A 388 -6.14 -3.65 26.66
N HIS A 389 -5.48 -2.50 26.60
CA HIS A 389 -6.13 -1.19 26.64
C HIS A 389 -6.87 -0.87 25.32
N TYR A 390 -6.32 -1.28 24.17
CA TYR A 390 -6.91 -1.08 22.85
C TYR A 390 -7.83 -2.23 22.43
#